data_58affd1fb29321e43341172b403a643e
#
_entry.id   58affd1fb29321e43341172b403a643e
#
_cell.length_a   1.000
_cell.length_b   1.000
_cell.length_c   1.000
_cell.angle_alpha   90.00
_cell.angle_beta   90.00
_cell.angle_gamma   90.00
#
_symmetry.space_group_name_H-M   'P 1'
#
loop_
_entity.id
_entity.type
_entity.pdbx_description
1 polymer ?
#
loop_
_entity_poly.entity_id
_entity_poly.type
_entity_poly.pdbx_seq_one_letter_code
_entity_poly.pdbx_strand_id
1 'polypeptide(L)'
;MSAHPYDHGHTVAGWTGCGIALAGTALLGAGVCTVSGPLLAAGAAVDVLALLVTWVLHLAGWGKPSGPRPREEWSWRVRDSGARAGHAECLGCRWAGRRGGTAEVPAPVTVTVTAPVTAPGERAAEADAVGAGG
;
A
#
# COMPACT_ATOMS: atom_id res chain seq x y z
N MET A 1 6.01 8.17 -17.35
CA MET A 1 5.27 8.40 -16.10
C MET A 1 5.81 7.45 -15.06
N SER A 2 6.52 7.96 -14.07
CA SER A 2 7.05 7.14 -12.97
C SER A 2 5.88 6.68 -12.11
N ALA A 3 5.49 5.42 -12.22
CA ALA A 3 4.52 4.84 -11.31
C ALA A 3 5.17 4.81 -9.92
N HIS A 4 4.64 5.59 -8.99
CA HIS A 4 5.10 5.55 -7.61
C HIS A 4 4.93 4.12 -7.07
N PRO A 5 5.97 3.51 -6.48
CA PRO A 5 5.93 2.15 -5.95
C PRO A 5 5.10 2.04 -4.65
N TYR A 6 4.40 3.09 -4.27
CA TYR A 6 3.62 3.18 -3.04
C TYR A 6 2.13 3.05 -3.32
N ASP A 7 1.48 2.17 -2.59
CA ASP A 7 0.03 2.09 -2.51
C ASP A 7 -0.49 3.21 -1.58
N HIS A 8 -1.41 4.04 -2.08
CA HIS A 8 -1.99 5.16 -1.32
C HIS A 8 -3.10 4.76 -0.34
N GLY A 9 -3.19 3.48 0.02
CA GLY A 9 -3.95 3.05 1.18
C GLY A 9 -5.47 2.98 1.03
N HIS A 10 -6.00 2.82 -0.19
CA HIS A 10 -7.40 2.46 -0.36
C HIS A 10 -7.64 1.03 0.13
N THR A 11 -8.22 0.88 1.32
CA THR A 11 -8.44 -0.43 1.93
C THR A 11 -9.88 -0.62 2.34
N VAL A 12 -10.34 -1.88 2.37
CA VAL A 12 -11.68 -2.22 2.87
C VAL A 12 -11.84 -1.76 4.32
N ALA A 13 -10.82 -1.99 5.15
CA ALA A 13 -10.83 -1.57 6.56
C ALA A 13 -10.99 -0.05 6.69
N GLY A 14 -10.25 0.74 5.89
CA GLY A 14 -10.33 2.19 5.92
C GLY A 14 -11.70 2.71 5.51
N TRP A 15 -12.26 2.22 4.41
CA TRP A 15 -13.58 2.64 3.92
C TRP A 15 -14.70 2.24 4.89
N THR A 16 -14.66 1.00 5.42
CA THR A 16 -15.66 0.52 6.38
C THR A 16 -15.59 1.33 7.66
N GLY A 17 -14.39 1.53 8.21
CA GLY A 17 -14.21 2.32 9.42
C GLY A 17 -14.65 3.77 9.27
N CYS A 18 -14.31 4.39 8.13
CA CYS A 18 -14.73 5.76 7.82
C CYS A 18 -16.27 5.87 7.73
N GLY A 19 -16.94 4.92 7.07
CA GLY A 19 -18.39 4.92 6.98
C GLY A 19 -19.08 4.81 8.36
N ILE A 20 -18.59 3.93 9.23
CA ILE A 20 -19.14 3.79 10.58
C ILE A 20 -18.84 5.04 11.42
N ALA A 21 -17.63 5.60 11.34
CA ALA A 21 -17.24 6.79 12.06
C ALA A 21 -18.08 8.02 11.66
N LEU A 22 -18.40 8.17 10.36
CA LEU A 22 -19.30 9.23 9.90
C LEU A 22 -20.69 9.11 10.53
N ALA A 23 -21.23 7.90 10.67
CA ALA A 23 -22.50 7.68 11.34
C ALA A 23 -22.44 8.02 12.85
N GLY A 24 -21.35 7.62 13.53
CA GLY A 24 -21.10 7.96 14.93
C GLY A 24 -21.00 9.46 15.15
N THR A 25 -20.19 10.13 14.32
CA THR A 25 -20.01 11.59 14.38
C THR A 25 -21.33 12.34 14.09
N ALA A 26 -22.16 11.85 13.18
CA ALA A 26 -23.49 12.43 12.92
C ALA A 26 -24.41 12.33 14.15
N LEU A 27 -24.39 11.19 14.85
CA LEU A 27 -25.13 11.02 16.11
C LEU A 27 -24.58 11.93 17.22
N LEU A 28 -23.25 12.10 17.33
CA LEU A 28 -22.62 13.02 18.25
C LEU A 28 -23.08 14.46 17.96
N GLY A 29 -23.03 14.88 16.69
CA GLY A 29 -23.50 16.20 16.27
C GLY A 29 -24.97 16.44 16.62
N ALA A 30 -25.85 15.49 16.35
CA ALA A 30 -27.26 15.56 16.75
C ALA A 30 -27.42 15.61 18.28
N GLY A 31 -26.62 14.84 19.02
CA GLY A 31 -26.60 14.85 20.48
C GLY A 31 -26.20 16.20 21.05
N VAL A 32 -25.22 16.86 20.46
CA VAL A 32 -24.82 18.22 20.85
C VAL A 32 -25.93 19.23 20.54
N CYS A 33 -26.51 19.18 19.34
CA CYS A 33 -27.57 20.13 18.92
C CYS A 33 -28.85 20.00 19.78
N THR A 34 -29.18 18.77 20.22
CA THR A 34 -30.37 18.50 21.02
C THR A 34 -30.12 18.44 22.53
N VAL A 35 -28.85 18.64 22.95
CA VAL A 35 -28.41 18.49 24.35
C VAL A 35 -28.83 17.13 24.92
N SER A 36 -28.73 16.08 24.12
CA SER A 36 -29.19 14.72 24.46
C SER A 36 -28.05 13.82 24.89
N GLY A 37 -27.97 13.49 26.18
CA GLY A 37 -26.98 12.56 26.71
C GLY A 37 -27.02 11.17 26.05
N PRO A 38 -28.18 10.54 25.85
CA PRO A 38 -28.27 9.27 25.16
C PRO A 38 -27.73 9.27 23.73
N LEU A 39 -27.95 10.34 22.96
CA LEU A 39 -27.39 10.46 21.58
C LEU A 39 -25.89 10.62 21.61
N LEU A 40 -25.35 11.37 22.55
CA LEU A 40 -23.89 11.51 22.74
C LEU A 40 -23.25 10.16 23.08
N ALA A 41 -23.85 9.42 24.02
CA ALA A 41 -23.36 8.09 24.40
C ALA A 41 -23.44 7.10 23.20
N ALA A 42 -24.52 7.12 22.45
CA ALA A 42 -24.70 6.27 21.28
C ALA A 42 -23.67 6.62 20.18
N GLY A 43 -23.46 7.90 19.89
CA GLY A 43 -22.48 8.35 18.90
C GLY A 43 -21.06 7.94 19.30
N ALA A 44 -20.66 8.15 20.55
CA ALA A 44 -19.38 7.74 21.06
C ALA A 44 -19.18 6.20 20.98
N ALA A 45 -20.21 5.42 21.29
CA ALA A 45 -20.17 3.96 21.19
C ALA A 45 -19.97 3.51 19.73
N VAL A 46 -20.63 4.16 18.77
CA VAL A 46 -20.46 3.88 17.34
C VAL A 46 -19.06 4.23 16.86
N ASP A 47 -18.46 5.35 17.32
CA ASP A 47 -17.10 5.73 16.96
C ASP A 47 -16.06 4.75 17.53
N VAL A 48 -16.25 4.29 18.77
CA VAL A 48 -15.42 3.21 19.34
C VAL A 48 -15.55 1.93 18.52
N LEU A 49 -16.77 1.59 18.12
CA LEU A 49 -17.01 0.43 17.24
C LEU A 49 -16.29 0.59 15.89
N ALA A 50 -16.29 1.78 15.29
CA ALA A 50 -15.55 2.07 14.06
C ALA A 50 -14.07 1.75 14.19
N LEU A 51 -13.44 2.17 15.30
CA LEU A 51 -12.04 1.88 15.59
C LEU A 51 -11.79 0.37 15.74
N LEU A 52 -12.63 -0.32 16.49
CA LEU A 52 -12.51 -1.78 16.69
C LEU A 52 -12.68 -2.54 15.37
N VAL A 53 -13.67 -2.22 14.57
CA VAL A 53 -13.92 -2.86 13.26
C VAL A 53 -12.73 -2.61 12.34
N THR A 54 -12.23 -1.39 12.26
CA THR A 54 -11.06 -1.05 11.45
C THR A 54 -9.84 -1.85 11.88
N TRP A 55 -9.60 -1.94 13.17
CA TRP A 55 -8.48 -2.70 13.72
C TRP A 55 -8.60 -4.20 13.44
N VAL A 56 -9.77 -4.80 13.67
CA VAL A 56 -10.01 -6.21 13.37
C VAL A 56 -9.85 -6.50 11.88
N LEU A 57 -10.39 -5.65 10.99
CA LEU A 57 -10.23 -5.79 9.56
C LEU A 57 -8.75 -5.65 9.14
N HIS A 58 -8.01 -4.73 9.77
CA HIS A 58 -6.57 -4.59 9.54
C HIS A 58 -5.83 -5.89 9.92
N LEU A 59 -6.09 -6.45 11.09
CA LEU A 59 -5.50 -7.72 11.52
C LEU A 59 -5.93 -8.91 10.65
N ALA A 60 -7.11 -8.85 10.05
CA ALA A 60 -7.59 -9.84 9.10
C ALA A 60 -6.94 -9.72 7.71
N GLY A 61 -6.17 -8.66 7.44
CA GLY A 61 -5.48 -8.43 6.18
C GLY A 61 -6.25 -7.58 5.17
N TRP A 62 -7.33 -6.91 5.60
CA TRP A 62 -8.09 -5.98 4.78
C TRP A 62 -7.66 -4.52 4.96
N GLY A 63 -6.76 -4.27 5.89
CA GLY A 63 -6.14 -2.98 6.15
C GLY A 63 -4.65 -3.07 5.87
N LYS A 64 -4.23 -2.66 4.69
CA LYS A 64 -2.82 -2.70 4.27
C LYS A 64 -2.06 -1.52 4.85
N PRO A 65 -0.83 -1.69 5.38
CA PRO A 65 0.03 -0.56 5.72
C PRO A 65 0.49 0.15 4.45
N SER A 66 0.73 1.46 4.53
CA SER A 66 1.34 2.21 3.44
C SER A 66 2.78 1.74 3.23
N GLY A 67 3.23 1.65 1.99
CA GLY A 67 4.61 1.29 1.69
C GLY A 67 4.78 0.63 0.33
N PRO A 68 6.02 0.30 -0.04
CA PRO A 68 6.32 -0.36 -1.30
C PRO A 68 5.75 -1.78 -1.29
N ARG A 69 5.02 -2.11 -2.35
CA ARG A 69 4.40 -3.42 -2.56
C ARG A 69 4.39 -3.82 -4.01
N PRO A 70 4.29 -5.14 -4.31
CA PRO A 70 4.03 -5.62 -5.65
C PRO A 70 2.70 -5.05 -6.19
N ARG A 71 2.65 -4.77 -7.48
CA ARG A 71 1.45 -4.17 -8.12
C ARG A 71 0.21 -5.06 -8.01
N GLU A 72 0.40 -6.37 -7.94
CA GLU A 72 -0.67 -7.36 -7.77
C GLU A 72 -1.42 -7.18 -6.44
N GLU A 73 -0.74 -6.65 -5.41
CA GLU A 73 -1.32 -6.41 -4.09
C GLU A 73 -1.93 -5.01 -3.92
N TRP A 74 -1.86 -4.14 -4.93
CA TRP A 74 -2.38 -2.78 -4.84
C TRP A 74 -3.91 -2.72 -4.83
N SER A 75 -4.58 -3.70 -5.40
CA SER A 75 -6.02 -3.72 -5.42
C SER A 75 -6.59 -3.79 -4.00
N TRP A 76 -7.57 -2.93 -3.70
CA TRP A 76 -8.27 -2.91 -2.40
C TRP A 76 -9.01 -4.23 -2.10
N ARG A 77 -9.28 -5.04 -3.14
CA ARG A 77 -9.93 -6.36 -3.03
C ARG A 77 -8.95 -7.49 -2.71
N VAL A 78 -7.66 -7.25 -2.84
CA VAL A 78 -6.64 -8.26 -2.54
C VAL A 78 -6.27 -8.17 -1.07
N ARG A 79 -6.36 -9.30 -0.38
CA ARG A 79 -6.00 -9.42 1.03
C ARG A 79 -4.48 -9.36 1.19
N ASP A 80 -4.03 -8.68 2.25
CA ASP A 80 -2.63 -8.66 2.61
C ASP A 80 -2.18 -10.02 3.15
N SER A 81 -1.24 -10.66 2.46
CA SER A 81 -0.68 -11.97 2.84
C SER A 81 0.17 -11.90 4.11
N GLY A 82 0.82 -10.75 4.35
CA GLY A 82 1.70 -10.51 5.51
C GLY A 82 0.96 -10.23 6.83
N ALA A 83 -0.35 -10.00 6.78
CA ALA A 83 -1.13 -9.57 7.95
C ALA A 83 -1.08 -10.53 9.14
N ARG A 84 -0.90 -11.83 8.91
CA ARG A 84 -0.81 -12.84 9.98
C ARG A 84 0.49 -12.71 10.79
N ALA A 85 1.60 -12.46 10.11
CA ALA A 85 2.89 -12.24 10.74
C ALA A 85 2.95 -10.88 11.44
N GLY A 86 2.16 -9.93 10.93
CA GLY A 86 2.16 -8.53 11.35
C GLY A 86 3.18 -7.71 10.58
N HIS A 87 3.11 -6.40 10.76
CA HIS A 87 3.99 -5.44 10.13
C HIS A 87 4.88 -4.81 11.22
N ALA A 88 6.18 -4.77 11.02
CA ALA A 88 7.16 -4.36 12.02
C ALA A 88 6.90 -2.94 12.58
N GLU A 89 6.52 -2.01 11.71
CA GLU A 89 6.28 -0.59 12.04
C GLU A 89 4.82 -0.29 12.42
N CYS A 90 3.94 -1.31 12.44
CA CYS A 90 2.52 -1.10 12.65
C CYS A 90 2.12 -1.22 14.12
N LEU A 91 1.61 -0.12 14.72
CA LEU A 91 1.12 -0.12 16.11
C LEU A 91 -0.04 -1.10 16.33
N GLY A 92 -0.98 -1.20 15.40
CA GLY A 92 -2.11 -2.12 15.51
C GLY A 92 -1.70 -3.58 15.56
N CYS A 93 -0.68 -3.97 14.78
CA CYS A 93 -0.11 -5.32 14.82
C CYS A 93 0.64 -5.57 16.13
N ARG A 94 1.40 -4.58 16.61
CA ARG A 94 2.13 -4.67 17.88
C ARG A 94 1.20 -4.87 19.08
N TRP A 95 0.08 -4.15 19.11
CA TRP A 95 -0.93 -4.30 20.17
C TRP A 95 -1.58 -5.69 20.14
N ALA A 96 -1.72 -6.28 18.95
CA ALA A 96 -2.18 -7.67 18.80
C ALA A 96 -1.09 -8.71 19.07
N GLY A 97 0.12 -8.31 19.52
CA GLY A 97 1.24 -9.21 19.75
C GLY A 97 1.93 -9.70 18.47
N ARG A 98 1.61 -9.14 17.30
CA ARG A 98 2.20 -9.49 16.01
C ARG A 98 3.36 -8.54 15.74
N ARG A 99 4.59 -9.05 15.83
CA ARG A 99 5.80 -8.20 15.71
C ARG A 99 6.41 -8.16 14.31
N GLY A 100 5.77 -8.80 13.33
CA GLY A 100 6.33 -8.97 11.99
C GLY A 100 7.57 -9.86 12.04
N GLY A 101 7.57 -10.97 11.33
CA GLY A 101 8.85 -11.55 10.91
C GLY A 101 9.55 -10.50 10.06
N THR A 102 10.87 -10.38 10.19
CA THR A 102 11.68 -9.67 9.20
C THR A 102 11.24 -10.21 7.85
N ALA A 103 10.52 -9.38 7.07
CA ALA A 103 10.32 -9.69 5.68
C ALA A 103 11.72 -9.88 5.13
N GLU A 104 12.07 -11.14 4.85
CA GLU A 104 13.26 -11.46 4.09
C GLU A 104 13.11 -10.68 2.80
N VAL A 105 13.80 -9.53 2.75
CA VAL A 105 13.91 -8.76 1.53
C VAL A 105 14.46 -9.75 0.53
N PRO A 106 13.71 -10.13 -0.53
CA PRO A 106 14.24 -11.02 -1.52
C PRO A 106 15.57 -10.42 -1.96
N ALA A 107 16.65 -11.18 -1.78
CA ALA A 107 17.96 -10.72 -2.18
C ALA A 107 17.85 -10.16 -3.59
N PRO A 108 18.42 -8.97 -3.88
CA PRO A 108 18.32 -8.40 -5.20
C PRO A 108 18.74 -9.47 -6.19
N VAL A 109 17.80 -9.85 -7.06
CA VAL A 109 18.09 -10.77 -8.15
C VAL A 109 19.20 -10.10 -8.93
N THR A 110 20.41 -10.58 -8.74
CA THR A 110 21.56 -10.16 -9.53
C THR A 110 21.29 -10.70 -10.93
N VAL A 111 20.63 -9.88 -11.73
CA VAL A 111 20.51 -10.16 -13.16
C VAL A 111 21.91 -10.04 -13.70
N THR A 112 22.60 -11.18 -13.80
CA THR A 112 23.83 -11.28 -14.57
C THR A 112 23.43 -11.03 -16.01
N VAL A 113 23.46 -9.78 -16.41
CA VAL A 113 23.36 -9.41 -17.82
C VAL A 113 24.63 -9.94 -18.47
N THR A 114 24.57 -11.15 -18.98
CA THR A 114 25.56 -11.67 -19.91
C THR A 114 25.35 -10.89 -21.20
N ALA A 115 26.00 -9.74 -21.31
CA ALA A 115 26.07 -9.04 -22.58
C ALA A 115 26.83 -9.96 -23.56
N PRO A 116 26.28 -10.21 -24.74
CA PRO A 116 27.06 -10.84 -25.78
C PRO A 116 28.19 -9.85 -26.14
N VAL A 117 29.40 -10.26 -25.87
CA VAL A 117 30.59 -9.59 -26.37
C VAL A 117 30.57 -9.71 -27.89
N THR A 118 30.00 -8.71 -28.55
CA THR A 118 30.18 -8.55 -30.00
C THR A 118 31.61 -8.07 -30.18
N ALA A 119 32.46 -8.93 -30.71
CA ALA A 119 33.83 -8.63 -31.12
C ALA A 119 33.80 -7.42 -32.07
N PRO A 120 34.79 -6.48 -31.96
CA PRO A 120 34.97 -5.43 -32.94
C PRO A 120 35.61 -6.03 -34.18
N GLY A 121 34.76 -6.43 -35.13
CA GLY A 121 35.14 -6.86 -36.47
C GLY A 121 34.89 -5.75 -37.46
N GLU A 122 36.00 -5.23 -37.98
CA GLU A 122 36.18 -4.73 -39.32
C GLU A 122 35.04 -3.97 -40.00
N ARG A 123 35.14 -2.67 -39.97
CA ARG A 123 34.80 -1.81 -41.12
C ARG A 123 35.79 -0.65 -41.22
N ALA A 124 36.98 -1.00 -41.63
CA ALA A 124 37.80 -0.07 -42.36
C ALA A 124 37.59 -0.32 -43.84
N ALA A 125 37.64 0.72 -44.63
CA ALA A 125 37.57 0.76 -46.09
C ALA A 125 36.16 0.75 -46.72
N GLU A 126 35.60 1.92 -46.93
CA GLU A 126 35.26 2.39 -48.28
C GLU A 126 34.75 3.83 -48.22
N ALA A 127 35.64 4.76 -48.21
CA ALA A 127 35.38 6.17 -48.50
C ALA A 127 36.51 6.64 -49.42
N ASP A 128 36.40 6.30 -50.67
CA ASP A 128 37.05 7.09 -51.69
C ASP A 128 36.30 6.97 -53.03
N ALA A 129 36.34 8.08 -53.74
CA ALA A 129 35.78 8.28 -55.08
C ALA A 129 34.25 8.59 -55.14
N VAL A 130 33.90 9.87 -55.14
CA VAL A 130 33.44 10.60 -56.33
C VAL A 130 33.53 12.10 -56.02
N GLY A 131 34.60 12.68 -56.37
CA GLY A 131 34.75 14.10 -56.63
C GLY A 131 34.66 14.34 -58.14
N ALA A 132 34.39 15.57 -58.47
CA ALA A 132 34.59 16.22 -59.76
C ALA A 132 33.57 15.93 -60.88
N GLY A 133 32.93 17.00 -61.26
CA GLY A 133 32.30 17.12 -62.57
C GLY A 133 31.15 18.10 -62.65
N GLY A 134 31.45 19.36 -63.07
CA GLY A 134 30.46 20.22 -63.68
C GLY A 134 30.08 21.48 -62.87
#